data_4ba1a0f0e6df56b5f9520956e1b2547a
#
_entry.id   4ba1a0f0e6df56b5f9520956e1b2547a
#
_cell.length_a   1.000
_cell.length_b   1.000
_cell.length_c   1.000
_cell.angle_alpha   90.00
_cell.angle_beta   90.00
_cell.angle_gamma   90.00
#
_symmetry.space_group_name_H-M   'P 1'
#
loop_
_entity.id
_entity.type
_entity.pdbx_description
1 polymer ?
#
loop_
_entity_poly.entity_id
_entity_poly.type
_entity_poly.pdbx_seq_one_letter_code
_entity_poly.pdbx_strand_id
1 'polypeptide(L)'
;MQSEQQYLKTYDPSLFDHPSVTVDILIFTVADKKLRLLLIKRNTYPFLGKWAVPGGFLRMDESADEAAVRRVYEEAGVKNVHMEQLYTFSAVDRDPRTRVISIAYLAAVPFGRLQYSAGVGADDAALFSVEGVTEGEVIKESIADADPEKALDRDSGDLILTMPEGMAVTGADLAFDHAEIIRTAVRRMRGKLNYTDLAFGFLNDPSSFTLTELRIIHEAILGHKLDIGNFRRTIKRDYEAAGRIVERGLEKGSVGRPAMLYSYIRDPARAFT
;
A
#
# COMPACT_ATOMS: atom_id res chain seq x y z
N MET A 1 30.97 -4.09 40.12
CA MET A 1 30.18 -4.09 38.85
C MET A 1 29.65 -2.68 38.58
N GLN A 2 29.77 -2.18 37.38
CA GLN A 2 29.20 -0.90 36.96
C GLN A 2 27.67 -1.01 37.04
N SER A 3 26.95 0.00 37.56
CA SER A 3 25.51 0.01 37.56
C SER A 3 24.99 0.34 36.15
N GLU A 4 23.75 -0.11 35.81
CA GLU A 4 23.07 0.23 34.55
C GLU A 4 23.05 1.75 34.30
N GLN A 5 22.76 2.53 35.33
CA GLN A 5 22.75 3.99 35.25
C GLN A 5 24.14 4.57 34.93
N GLN A 6 25.23 3.96 35.43
CA GLN A 6 26.59 4.38 35.09
C GLN A 6 26.93 4.01 33.65
N TYR A 7 26.53 2.81 33.20
CA TYR A 7 26.70 2.36 31.82
C TYR A 7 25.99 3.31 30.85
N LEU A 8 24.71 3.60 31.06
CA LEU A 8 23.92 4.47 30.17
C LEU A 8 24.49 5.89 30.08
N LYS A 9 25.07 6.42 31.16
CA LYS A 9 25.73 7.75 31.15
C LYS A 9 27.03 7.78 30.35
N THR A 10 27.69 6.65 30.21
CA THR A 10 28.98 6.52 29.49
C THR A 10 28.84 5.87 28.12
N TYR A 11 27.61 5.44 27.76
CA TYR A 11 27.35 4.83 26.45
C TYR A 11 27.52 5.88 25.35
N ASP A 12 28.39 5.58 24.41
CA ASP A 12 28.63 6.40 23.25
C ASP A 12 28.08 5.70 22.00
N PRO A 13 26.93 6.14 21.46
CA PRO A 13 26.34 5.56 20.28
C PRO A 13 27.20 5.75 19.02
N SER A 14 28.10 6.75 18.98
CA SER A 14 28.95 7.02 17.81
C SER A 14 30.00 5.94 17.54
N LEU A 15 30.20 5.01 18.48
CA LEU A 15 31.08 3.86 18.31
C LEU A 15 30.53 2.79 17.33
N PHE A 16 29.26 2.93 16.92
CA PHE A 16 28.60 1.99 16.01
C PHE A 16 28.07 2.74 14.79
N ASP A 17 28.18 2.10 13.62
CA ASP A 17 27.55 2.60 12.42
C ASP A 17 26.02 2.47 12.52
N HIS A 18 25.30 3.54 12.22
CA HIS A 18 23.86 3.59 12.25
C HIS A 18 23.29 3.77 10.85
N PRO A 19 22.49 2.81 10.33
CA PRO A 19 21.78 3.02 9.09
C PRO A 19 20.70 4.10 9.28
N SER A 20 20.47 4.90 8.26
CA SER A 20 19.31 5.78 8.21
C SER A 20 18.03 4.95 8.01
N VAL A 21 16.94 5.37 8.64
CA VAL A 21 15.64 4.72 8.48
C VAL A 21 14.67 5.66 7.76
N THR A 22 13.95 5.12 6.77
CA THR A 22 12.89 5.82 6.03
C THR A 22 11.57 5.07 6.17
N VAL A 23 10.47 5.77 5.95
CA VAL A 23 9.18 5.17 5.65
C VAL A 23 8.80 5.48 4.20
N ASP A 24 8.33 4.48 3.46
CA ASP A 24 7.79 4.59 2.11
C ASP A 24 6.31 4.19 2.12
N ILE A 25 5.43 5.05 1.60
CA ILE A 25 3.99 4.89 1.73
C ILE A 25 3.36 4.64 0.37
N LEU A 26 2.86 3.44 0.16
CA LEU A 26 2.10 3.08 -1.02
C LEU A 26 0.64 3.47 -0.84
N ILE A 27 0.27 4.64 -1.33
CA ILE A 27 -1.10 5.17 -1.24
C ILE A 27 -1.90 4.68 -2.45
N PHE A 28 -2.70 3.65 -2.22
CA PHE A 28 -3.59 3.09 -3.22
C PHE A 28 -5.01 3.63 -3.10
N THR A 29 -5.67 3.76 -4.25
CA THR A 29 -7.09 4.06 -4.35
C THR A 29 -7.71 3.29 -5.52
N VAL A 30 -9.05 3.25 -5.58
CA VAL A 30 -9.78 2.69 -6.73
C VAL A 30 -10.58 3.79 -7.38
N ALA A 31 -10.23 4.12 -8.61
CA ALA A 31 -10.93 5.10 -9.44
C ALA A 31 -11.12 4.54 -10.86
N ASP A 32 -12.24 4.85 -11.50
CA ASP A 32 -12.60 4.37 -12.85
C ASP A 32 -12.48 2.85 -13.00
N LYS A 33 -12.81 2.11 -11.94
CA LYS A 33 -12.72 0.63 -11.83
C LYS A 33 -11.29 0.08 -11.99
N LYS A 34 -10.27 0.93 -11.78
CA LYS A 34 -8.85 0.56 -11.81
C LYS A 34 -8.20 0.81 -10.46
N LEU A 35 -7.25 -0.03 -10.11
CA LEU A 35 -6.35 0.23 -8.99
C LEU A 35 -5.40 1.36 -9.39
N ARG A 36 -5.32 2.39 -8.55
CA ARG A 36 -4.46 3.55 -8.75
C ARG A 36 -3.47 3.66 -7.61
N LEU A 37 -2.25 4.07 -7.93
CA LEU A 37 -1.16 4.33 -7.00
C LEU A 37 -0.73 5.79 -7.13
N LEU A 38 -0.63 6.50 -6.00
CA LEU A 38 -0.04 7.83 -5.97
C LEU A 38 1.48 7.74 -6.05
N LEU A 39 2.06 8.43 -7.04
CA LEU A 39 3.49 8.64 -7.13
C LEU A 39 3.78 10.14 -7.19
N ILE A 40 4.99 10.51 -6.74
CA ILE A 40 5.55 11.85 -6.81
C ILE A 40 6.73 11.88 -7.78
N LYS A 41 6.92 12.99 -8.50
CA LYS A 41 8.08 13.20 -9.38
C LYS A 41 9.16 13.93 -8.61
N ARG A 42 10.30 13.30 -8.44
CA ARG A 42 11.41 13.85 -7.64
C ARG A 42 12.02 15.09 -8.27
N ASN A 43 12.26 16.12 -7.46
CA ASN A 43 12.97 17.34 -7.86
C ASN A 43 14.37 17.46 -7.24
N THR A 44 14.88 16.38 -6.63
CA THR A 44 16.18 16.36 -5.97
C THR A 44 16.98 15.11 -6.32
N TYR A 45 18.31 15.20 -6.24
CA TYR A 45 19.20 14.04 -6.33
C TYR A 45 19.13 13.17 -5.06
N PRO A 46 19.40 11.87 -5.19
CA PRO A 46 19.54 11.10 -6.42
C PRO A 46 18.20 10.91 -7.13
N PHE A 47 18.24 10.43 -8.37
CA PHE A 47 17.04 10.13 -9.19
C PHE A 47 16.15 11.35 -9.49
N LEU A 48 16.78 12.51 -9.76
CA LEU A 48 16.08 13.72 -10.24
C LEU A 48 15.20 13.40 -11.46
N GLY A 49 13.93 13.83 -11.44
CA GLY A 49 12.96 13.64 -12.51
C GLY A 49 12.34 12.25 -12.60
N LYS A 50 12.77 11.28 -11.78
CA LYS A 50 12.15 9.95 -11.67
C LYS A 50 10.90 9.98 -10.79
N TRP A 51 9.98 9.07 -11.07
CA TRP A 51 8.82 8.84 -10.22
C TRP A 51 9.21 8.02 -8.98
N ALA A 52 8.57 8.31 -7.87
CA ALA A 52 8.87 7.69 -6.59
C ALA A 52 7.60 7.45 -5.77
N VAL A 53 7.63 6.44 -4.94
CA VAL A 53 6.67 6.27 -3.84
C VAL A 53 6.88 7.43 -2.86
N PRO A 54 5.82 8.11 -2.39
CA PRO A 54 5.93 9.08 -1.30
C PRO A 54 6.62 8.48 -0.08
N GLY A 55 7.58 9.19 0.49
CA GLY A 55 8.35 8.66 1.61
C GLY A 55 9.24 9.72 2.25
N GLY A 56 10.01 9.32 3.26
CA GLY A 56 10.96 10.20 3.91
C GLY A 56 11.62 9.58 5.13
N PHE A 57 12.63 10.27 5.60
CA PHE A 57 13.35 9.85 6.80
C PHE A 57 12.47 9.89 8.05
N LEU A 58 12.68 8.92 8.92
CA LEU A 58 12.11 8.87 10.26
C LEU A 58 12.73 9.99 11.09
N ARG A 59 11.92 10.73 11.83
CA ARG A 59 12.39 11.72 12.79
C ARG A 59 12.81 11.02 14.09
N MET A 60 13.66 11.68 14.88
CA MET A 60 14.17 11.10 16.13
C MET A 60 13.12 11.00 17.24
N ASP A 61 12.01 11.70 17.09
CA ASP A 61 10.93 11.82 18.08
C ASP A 61 9.62 11.15 17.63
N GLU A 62 9.68 10.31 16.58
CA GLU A 62 8.50 9.60 16.08
C GLU A 62 8.79 8.09 15.84
N SER A 63 7.80 7.26 16.03
CA SER A 63 7.82 5.85 15.59
C SER A 63 7.59 5.74 14.08
N ALA A 64 7.86 4.55 13.51
CA ALA A 64 7.60 4.29 12.09
C ALA A 64 6.11 4.44 11.73
N ASP A 65 5.20 4.02 12.63
CA ASP A 65 3.75 4.15 12.44
C ASP A 65 3.31 5.62 12.46
N GLU A 66 3.84 6.43 13.37
CA GLU A 66 3.57 7.88 13.43
C GLU A 66 4.10 8.59 12.18
N ALA A 67 5.31 8.24 11.72
CA ALA A 67 5.86 8.75 10.48
C ALA A 67 4.98 8.39 9.28
N ALA A 68 4.49 7.15 9.22
CA ALA A 68 3.61 6.70 8.15
C ALA A 68 2.28 7.47 8.14
N VAL A 69 1.65 7.65 9.29
CA VAL A 69 0.41 8.46 9.43
C VAL A 69 0.65 9.91 9.00
N ARG A 70 1.76 10.50 9.44
CA ARG A 70 2.14 11.87 9.06
C ARG A 70 2.31 11.99 7.55
N ARG A 71 3.04 11.05 6.91
CA ARG A 71 3.29 11.08 5.46
C ARG A 71 2.01 10.89 4.65
N VAL A 72 1.11 9.98 5.05
CA VAL A 72 -0.21 9.85 4.40
C VAL A 72 -0.97 11.17 4.45
N TYR A 73 -0.94 11.86 5.58
CA TYR A 73 -1.60 13.15 5.70
C TYR A 73 -0.94 14.23 4.84
N GLU A 74 0.39 14.32 4.83
CA GLU A 74 1.15 15.28 4.04
C GLU A 74 0.94 15.10 2.53
N GLU A 75 0.89 13.84 2.04
CA GLU A 75 0.84 13.52 0.60
C GLU A 75 -0.58 13.36 0.04
N ALA A 76 -1.54 12.95 0.87
CA ALA A 76 -2.89 12.59 0.44
C ALA A 76 -4.01 13.37 1.15
N GLY A 77 -3.68 14.23 2.12
CA GLY A 77 -4.65 15.05 2.86
C GLY A 77 -5.61 14.28 3.76
N VAL A 78 -5.38 12.98 3.98
CA VAL A 78 -6.33 12.10 4.68
C VAL A 78 -5.83 11.62 6.04
N LYS A 79 -6.79 11.39 6.95
CA LYS A 79 -6.57 10.78 8.27
C LYS A 79 -7.47 9.57 8.43
N ASN A 80 -7.11 8.68 9.37
CA ASN A 80 -7.92 7.51 9.73
C ASN A 80 -8.25 6.61 8.51
N VAL A 81 -7.23 6.29 7.74
CA VAL A 81 -7.31 5.33 6.63
C VAL A 81 -6.85 3.95 7.08
N HIS A 82 -7.25 2.92 6.32
CA HIS A 82 -6.67 1.59 6.52
C HIS A 82 -5.20 1.63 6.10
N MET A 83 -4.32 1.30 7.02
CA MET A 83 -2.87 1.27 6.77
C MET A 83 -2.25 0.08 7.50
N GLU A 84 -1.32 -0.58 6.84
CA GLU A 84 -0.56 -1.70 7.42
C GLU A 84 0.90 -1.63 6.99
N GLN A 85 1.80 -2.11 7.85
CA GLN A 85 3.18 -2.31 7.45
C GLN A 85 3.26 -3.42 6.40
N LEU A 86 3.88 -3.11 5.27
CA LEU A 86 4.07 -4.03 4.17
C LEU A 86 5.26 -4.97 4.40
N TYR A 87 6.44 -4.38 4.47
CA TYR A 87 7.72 -5.08 4.59
C TYR A 87 8.84 -4.09 4.91
N THR A 88 9.98 -4.63 5.36
CA THR A 88 11.21 -3.84 5.58
C THR A 88 12.20 -4.12 4.46
N PHE A 89 12.47 -3.14 3.61
CA PHE A 89 13.41 -3.22 2.52
C PHE A 89 14.79 -2.79 3.01
N SER A 90 15.74 -3.71 2.96
CA SER A 90 17.05 -3.50 3.57
C SER A 90 18.23 -3.99 2.70
N ALA A 91 18.08 -4.05 1.38
CA ALA A 91 19.18 -4.30 0.49
C ALA A 91 20.32 -3.28 0.73
N VAL A 92 21.59 -3.72 0.67
CA VAL A 92 22.72 -2.89 1.10
C VAL A 92 22.89 -1.67 0.20
N ASP A 93 22.63 -1.83 -1.07
CA ASP A 93 22.82 -0.87 -2.16
C ASP A 93 21.55 -0.17 -2.63
N ARG A 94 20.42 -0.34 -1.89
CA ARG A 94 19.13 0.25 -2.28
C ARG A 94 19.15 1.78 -2.40
N ASP A 95 20.03 2.46 -1.68
CA ASP A 95 20.22 3.90 -1.74
C ASP A 95 21.70 4.22 -2.00
N PRO A 96 22.06 4.91 -3.09
CA PRO A 96 23.45 5.17 -3.45
C PRO A 96 24.15 6.17 -2.52
N ARG A 97 23.44 6.84 -1.61
CA ARG A 97 24.02 7.85 -0.73
C ARG A 97 24.66 7.25 0.52
N THR A 98 23.97 6.28 1.13
CA THR A 98 24.37 5.67 2.41
C THR A 98 23.53 4.44 2.68
N ARG A 99 23.87 3.73 3.75
CA ARG A 99 23.05 2.61 4.25
C ARG A 99 21.70 3.11 4.71
N VAL A 100 20.64 2.71 4.00
CA VAL A 100 19.24 3.06 4.30
C VAL A 100 18.43 1.80 4.46
N ILE A 101 17.56 1.76 5.47
CA ILE A 101 16.53 0.75 5.67
C ILE A 101 15.17 1.45 5.51
N SER A 102 14.31 0.92 4.65
CA SER A 102 12.96 1.45 4.49
C SER A 102 11.92 0.52 5.08
N ILE A 103 11.05 1.08 5.91
CA ILE A 103 9.85 0.43 6.41
C ILE A 103 8.70 0.88 5.51
N ALA A 104 8.25 -0.01 4.61
CA ALA A 104 7.17 0.31 3.69
C ALA A 104 5.80 0.05 4.31
N TYR A 105 4.85 0.94 4.04
CA TYR A 105 3.45 0.84 4.45
C TYR A 105 2.53 0.86 3.24
N LEU A 106 1.45 0.11 3.34
CA LEU A 106 0.35 0.11 2.39
C LEU A 106 -0.82 0.89 2.99
N ALA A 107 -1.32 1.90 2.28
CA ALA A 107 -2.49 2.68 2.67
C ALA A 107 -3.60 2.52 1.63
N ALA A 108 -4.79 2.08 2.06
CA ALA A 108 -6.00 2.04 1.25
C ALA A 108 -6.82 3.30 1.51
N VAL A 109 -6.94 4.15 0.49
CA VAL A 109 -7.58 5.46 0.59
C VAL A 109 -8.80 5.53 -0.34
N PRO A 110 -9.99 5.86 0.16
CA PRO A 110 -11.15 6.12 -0.68
C PRO A 110 -10.89 7.26 -1.67
N PHE A 111 -11.21 7.06 -2.95
CA PHE A 111 -10.92 8.08 -3.99
C PHE A 111 -11.57 9.43 -3.68
N GLY A 112 -12.81 9.44 -3.19
CA GLY A 112 -13.52 10.68 -2.84
C GLY A 112 -12.91 11.47 -1.67
N ARG A 113 -11.98 10.86 -0.91
CA ARG A 113 -11.28 11.52 0.21
C ARG A 113 -9.85 11.93 -0.12
N LEU A 114 -9.32 11.47 -1.27
CA LEU A 114 -7.94 11.68 -1.65
C LEU A 114 -7.73 13.13 -2.15
N GLN A 115 -6.81 13.84 -1.51
CA GLN A 115 -6.36 15.17 -1.92
C GLN A 115 -4.84 15.11 -2.04
N TYR A 116 -4.32 15.24 -3.25
CA TYR A 116 -2.89 15.17 -3.50
C TYR A 116 -2.41 16.33 -4.35
N SER A 117 -1.20 16.74 -4.09
CA SER A 117 -0.46 17.75 -4.87
C SER A 117 1.03 17.49 -4.70
N ALA A 118 1.85 18.07 -5.56
CA ALA A 118 3.29 18.03 -5.38
C ALA A 118 3.67 18.67 -4.04
N GLY A 119 4.27 17.88 -3.16
CA GLY A 119 4.76 18.32 -1.86
C GLY A 119 6.20 18.83 -1.91
N VAL A 120 6.79 19.03 -0.74
CA VAL A 120 8.21 19.42 -0.64
C VAL A 120 9.09 18.28 -1.16
N GLY A 121 9.96 18.60 -2.14
CA GLY A 121 10.84 17.60 -2.76
C GLY A 121 10.29 16.94 -4.02
N ALA A 122 9.12 17.40 -4.51
CA ALA A 122 8.49 16.91 -5.72
C ALA A 122 8.09 18.06 -6.67
N ASP A 123 8.22 17.82 -7.97
CA ASP A 123 7.76 18.74 -9.02
C ASP A 123 6.31 18.43 -9.43
N ASP A 124 5.88 17.20 -9.23
CA ASP A 124 4.57 16.68 -9.66
C ASP A 124 4.09 15.54 -8.78
N ALA A 125 2.79 15.29 -8.78
CA ALA A 125 2.15 14.15 -8.13
C ALA A 125 1.00 13.65 -8.99
N ALA A 126 0.95 12.34 -9.28
CA ALA A 126 -0.06 11.75 -10.14
C ALA A 126 -0.53 10.38 -9.67
N LEU A 127 -1.77 10.04 -10.05
CA LEU A 127 -2.37 8.72 -9.82
C LEU A 127 -2.15 7.81 -11.03
N PHE A 128 -1.29 6.83 -10.88
CA PHE A 128 -0.98 5.86 -11.92
C PHE A 128 -1.92 4.66 -11.84
N SER A 129 -2.45 4.20 -12.98
CA SER A 129 -3.10 2.90 -13.07
C SER A 129 -2.05 1.80 -12.92
N VAL A 130 -2.34 0.81 -12.09
CA VAL A 130 -1.54 -0.41 -11.98
C VAL A 130 -2.10 -1.43 -12.96
N GLU A 131 -1.45 -1.63 -14.12
CA GLU A 131 -1.99 -2.47 -15.21
C GLU A 131 -1.29 -3.82 -15.35
N GLY A 132 0.01 -3.90 -15.04
CA GLY A 132 0.78 -5.13 -15.14
C GLY A 132 1.61 -5.35 -13.88
N VAL A 133 1.24 -6.34 -13.11
CA VAL A 133 2.11 -7.02 -12.15
C VAL A 133 1.93 -8.49 -12.46
N THR A 134 2.78 -9.02 -13.34
CA THR A 134 2.79 -10.45 -13.63
C THR A 134 3.37 -11.18 -12.42
N GLU A 135 2.75 -12.27 -12.05
CA GLU A 135 3.34 -13.20 -11.10
C GLU A 135 4.52 -13.85 -11.83
N GLY A 136 5.75 -13.51 -11.45
CA GLY A 136 6.90 -14.34 -11.77
C GLY A 136 6.63 -15.77 -11.28
N GLU A 137 7.08 -16.80 -11.96
CA GLU A 137 6.94 -18.18 -11.50
C GLU A 137 7.39 -18.24 -10.03
N VAL A 138 6.46 -18.59 -9.15
CA VAL A 138 6.76 -18.86 -7.75
C VAL A 138 7.57 -20.14 -7.72
N ILE A 139 8.88 -20.03 -7.76
CA ILE A 139 9.75 -21.16 -7.47
C ILE A 139 9.46 -21.53 -6.01
N LYS A 140 8.72 -22.62 -5.84
CA LYS A 140 8.45 -23.25 -4.54
C LYS A 140 9.72 -23.99 -4.04
N GLU A 141 10.79 -23.25 -3.84
CA GLU A 141 11.93 -23.77 -3.11
C GLU A 141 11.71 -23.47 -1.62
N SER A 142 11.91 -24.49 -0.79
CA SER A 142 11.84 -24.34 0.66
C SER A 142 12.88 -23.30 1.10
N ILE A 143 12.54 -22.47 2.08
CA ILE A 143 13.41 -21.42 2.62
C ILE A 143 14.76 -22.00 3.11
N ALA A 144 14.84 -23.31 3.36
CA ALA A 144 16.05 -24.00 3.83
C ALA A 144 17.13 -24.15 2.73
N ASP A 145 16.76 -24.15 1.45
CA ASP A 145 17.68 -24.42 0.33
C ASP A 145 17.91 -23.18 -0.58
N ALA A 146 17.44 -22.00 -0.17
CA ALA A 146 17.55 -20.80 -0.95
C ALA A 146 18.98 -20.25 -0.92
N ASP A 147 19.65 -20.27 -2.08
CA ASP A 147 20.88 -19.53 -2.33
C ASP A 147 20.62 -18.02 -2.08
N PRO A 148 21.31 -17.36 -1.15
CA PRO A 148 21.10 -15.94 -0.84
C PRO A 148 21.25 -15.01 -2.05
N GLU A 149 22.12 -15.34 -3.01
CA GLU A 149 22.30 -14.55 -4.24
C GLU A 149 21.13 -14.73 -5.23
N LYS A 150 20.52 -15.91 -5.28
CA LYS A 150 19.33 -16.19 -6.10
C LYS A 150 18.02 -15.72 -5.45
N ALA A 151 18.02 -15.50 -4.14
CA ALA A 151 16.87 -14.95 -3.42
C ALA A 151 16.55 -13.51 -3.86
N LEU A 152 17.53 -12.78 -4.38
CA LEU A 152 17.41 -11.40 -4.87
C LEU A 152 16.78 -11.29 -6.28
N ASP A 153 16.82 -12.37 -7.09
CA ASP A 153 16.30 -12.37 -8.48
C ASP A 153 14.83 -12.85 -8.58
N ARG A 154 14.11 -12.90 -7.47
CA ARG A 154 12.76 -13.49 -7.37
C ARG A 154 11.64 -12.65 -7.97
N ASP A 155 11.93 -11.52 -8.60
CA ASP A 155 10.91 -10.57 -9.02
C ASP A 155 11.07 -10.02 -10.43
N SER A 156 11.24 -10.91 -11.42
CA SER A 156 11.29 -10.56 -12.85
C SER A 156 9.92 -10.22 -13.47
N GLY A 157 8.87 -10.10 -12.65
CA GLY A 157 7.55 -9.72 -13.16
C GLY A 157 7.54 -8.27 -13.65
N ASP A 158 6.97 -8.04 -14.83
CA ASP A 158 6.84 -6.70 -15.40
C ASP A 158 5.91 -5.83 -14.55
N LEU A 159 6.40 -4.67 -14.13
CA LEU A 159 5.59 -3.62 -13.54
C LEU A 159 5.27 -2.59 -14.62
N ILE A 160 4.00 -2.48 -14.98
CA ILE A 160 3.51 -1.47 -15.91
C ILE A 160 2.53 -0.55 -15.17
N LEU A 161 2.90 0.71 -15.10
CA LEU A 161 2.08 1.78 -14.57
C LEU A 161 1.69 2.71 -15.72
N THR A 162 0.45 3.17 -15.73
CA THR A 162 -0.03 4.08 -16.79
C THR A 162 -0.43 5.42 -16.18
N MET A 163 0.16 6.50 -16.67
CA MET A 163 -0.19 7.87 -16.30
C MET A 163 -1.62 8.21 -16.70
N PRO A 164 -2.25 9.25 -16.12
CA PRO A 164 -3.58 9.70 -16.50
C PRO A 164 -3.74 10.00 -18.00
N GLU A 165 -2.70 10.55 -18.63
CA GLU A 165 -2.64 10.87 -20.06
C GLU A 165 -2.30 9.66 -20.96
N GLY A 166 -2.17 8.47 -20.39
CA GLY A 166 -1.98 7.21 -21.13
C GLY A 166 -0.52 6.78 -21.36
N MET A 167 0.46 7.55 -20.89
CA MET A 167 1.88 7.18 -21.02
C MET A 167 2.24 6.05 -20.05
N ALA A 168 2.88 5.00 -20.54
CA ALA A 168 3.38 3.90 -19.73
C ALA A 168 4.67 4.29 -18.99
N VAL A 169 4.76 3.85 -17.73
CA VAL A 169 5.92 4.00 -16.85
C VAL A 169 6.31 2.61 -16.35
N THR A 170 7.56 2.27 -16.54
CA THR A 170 8.13 0.97 -16.16
C THR A 170 8.95 1.06 -14.89
N GLY A 171 9.45 -0.06 -14.39
CA GLY A 171 10.36 -0.08 -13.24
C GLY A 171 11.62 0.77 -13.44
N ALA A 172 12.11 0.92 -14.68
CA ALA A 172 13.27 1.74 -15.01
C ALA A 172 13.04 3.24 -14.83
N ASP A 173 11.78 3.69 -14.84
CA ASP A 173 11.40 5.09 -14.65
C ASP A 173 11.20 5.46 -13.19
N LEU A 174 11.26 4.48 -12.30
CA LEU A 174 11.13 4.66 -10.86
C LEU A 174 12.48 4.90 -10.19
N ALA A 175 12.44 5.63 -9.07
CA ALA A 175 13.59 5.86 -8.23
C ALA A 175 13.86 4.67 -7.31
N PHE A 176 15.12 4.47 -6.93
CA PHE A 176 15.54 3.45 -5.98
C PHE A 176 15.05 2.04 -6.35
N ASP A 177 14.64 1.28 -5.34
CA ASP A 177 14.00 -0.04 -5.43
C ASP A 177 12.45 0.05 -5.41
N HIS A 178 11.88 1.22 -5.73
CA HIS A 178 10.44 1.44 -5.62
C HIS A 178 9.61 0.53 -6.53
N ALA A 179 10.18 0.06 -7.64
CA ALA A 179 9.52 -0.94 -8.48
C ALA A 179 9.24 -2.24 -7.70
N GLU A 180 10.22 -2.71 -6.91
CA GLU A 180 10.08 -3.90 -6.08
C GLU A 180 9.07 -3.68 -4.94
N ILE A 181 9.14 -2.51 -4.30
CA ILE A 181 8.20 -2.13 -3.24
C ILE A 181 6.75 -2.18 -3.76
N ILE A 182 6.50 -1.62 -4.95
CA ILE A 182 5.17 -1.60 -5.59
C ILE A 182 4.70 -3.03 -5.93
N ARG A 183 5.56 -3.86 -6.54
CA ARG A 183 5.23 -5.26 -6.85
C ARG A 183 4.85 -6.03 -5.59
N THR A 184 5.66 -5.90 -4.55
CA THR A 184 5.41 -6.54 -3.25
C THR A 184 4.07 -6.12 -2.66
N ALA A 185 3.72 -4.83 -2.75
CA ALA A 185 2.44 -4.32 -2.26
C ALA A 185 1.25 -4.89 -3.03
N VAL A 186 1.32 -4.89 -4.35
CA VAL A 186 0.23 -5.44 -5.19
C VAL A 186 0.02 -6.92 -4.94
N ARG A 187 1.09 -7.71 -4.82
CA ARG A 187 0.99 -9.13 -4.46
C ARG A 187 0.39 -9.32 -3.07
N ARG A 188 0.83 -8.53 -2.08
CA ARG A 188 0.30 -8.58 -0.72
C ARG A 188 -1.19 -8.29 -0.71
N MET A 189 -1.64 -7.24 -1.42
CA MET A 189 -3.07 -6.91 -1.54
C MET A 189 -3.86 -8.06 -2.15
N ARG A 190 -3.41 -8.60 -3.29
CA ARG A 190 -4.07 -9.72 -3.97
C ARG A 190 -4.15 -10.96 -3.08
N GLY A 191 -3.07 -11.30 -2.41
CA GLY A 191 -3.02 -12.45 -1.50
C GLY A 191 -3.91 -12.31 -0.28
N LYS A 192 -4.10 -11.10 0.26
CA LYS A 192 -4.89 -10.85 1.47
C LYS A 192 -6.37 -10.57 1.21
N LEU A 193 -6.76 -10.27 -0.01
CA LEU A 193 -8.07 -9.72 -0.38
C LEU A 193 -9.24 -10.59 0.09
N ASN A 194 -9.07 -11.91 0.08
CA ASN A 194 -10.15 -12.85 0.38
C ASN A 194 -10.35 -13.13 1.87
N TYR A 195 -9.43 -12.71 2.75
CA TYR A 195 -9.50 -13.04 4.19
C TYR A 195 -9.24 -11.86 5.13
N THR A 196 -9.03 -10.66 4.58
CA THR A 196 -8.86 -9.43 5.37
C THR A 196 -9.91 -8.39 5.00
N ASP A 197 -9.94 -7.31 5.78
CA ASP A 197 -10.86 -6.19 5.58
C ASP A 197 -10.31 -5.11 4.64
N LEU A 198 -9.21 -5.40 3.96
CA LEU A 198 -8.50 -4.46 3.08
C LEU A 198 -9.43 -3.76 2.06
N ALA A 199 -10.32 -4.52 1.42
CA ALA A 199 -11.23 -3.98 0.39
C ALA A 199 -12.15 -2.88 0.92
N PHE A 200 -12.57 -2.96 2.20
CA PHE A 200 -13.44 -1.96 2.82
C PHE A 200 -12.72 -0.62 3.04
N GLY A 201 -11.39 -0.62 3.09
CA GLY A 201 -10.57 0.60 3.17
C GLY A 201 -10.67 1.49 1.93
N PHE A 202 -11.10 0.96 0.79
CA PHE A 202 -11.29 1.70 -0.46
C PHE A 202 -12.71 2.28 -0.64
N LEU A 203 -13.67 1.89 0.20
CA LEU A 203 -15.05 2.39 0.10
C LEU A 203 -15.11 3.87 0.49
N ASN A 204 -15.82 4.67 -0.32
CA ASN A 204 -16.07 6.07 0.02
C ASN A 204 -16.94 6.21 1.28
N ASP A 205 -17.92 5.34 1.44
CA ASP A 205 -18.76 5.24 2.64
C ASP A 205 -18.89 3.78 3.10
N PRO A 206 -18.06 3.33 4.05
CA PRO A 206 -18.19 1.99 4.61
C PRO A 206 -19.48 1.76 5.40
N SER A 207 -20.20 2.81 5.79
CA SER A 207 -21.47 2.71 6.50
C SER A 207 -22.66 2.49 5.56
N SER A 208 -22.48 2.73 4.25
CA SER A 208 -23.54 2.62 3.24
C SER A 208 -22.95 2.31 1.86
N PHE A 209 -22.81 1.04 1.52
CA PHE A 209 -22.26 0.60 0.24
C PHE A 209 -23.04 -0.55 -0.36
N THR A 210 -22.86 -0.79 -1.66
CA THR A 210 -23.43 -1.92 -2.38
C THR A 210 -22.41 -3.05 -2.59
N LEU A 211 -22.86 -4.30 -2.73
CA LEU A 211 -21.95 -5.40 -3.12
C LEU A 211 -21.36 -5.20 -4.52
N THR A 212 -21.97 -4.35 -5.35
CA THR A 212 -21.43 -3.99 -6.66
C THR A 212 -20.18 -3.11 -6.51
N GLU A 213 -20.22 -2.10 -5.63
CA GLU A 213 -19.04 -1.28 -5.32
C GLU A 213 -17.91 -2.12 -4.74
N LEU A 214 -18.21 -2.98 -3.77
CA LEU A 214 -17.20 -3.86 -3.18
C LEU A 214 -16.61 -4.82 -4.23
N ARG A 215 -17.42 -5.37 -5.15
CA ARG A 215 -16.94 -6.21 -6.25
C ARG A 215 -16.01 -5.44 -7.20
N ILE A 216 -16.34 -4.21 -7.54
CA ILE A 216 -15.49 -3.34 -8.39
C ILE A 216 -14.12 -3.14 -7.74
N ILE A 217 -14.07 -2.93 -6.42
CA ILE A 217 -12.81 -2.82 -5.67
C ILE A 217 -12.00 -4.11 -5.78
N HIS A 218 -12.63 -5.27 -5.56
CA HIS A 218 -11.96 -6.57 -5.70
C HIS A 218 -11.42 -6.79 -7.12
N GLU A 219 -12.24 -6.51 -8.14
CA GLU A 219 -11.83 -6.64 -9.55
C GLU A 219 -10.67 -5.69 -9.90
N ALA A 220 -10.67 -4.47 -9.37
CA ALA A 220 -9.59 -3.51 -9.58
C ALA A 220 -8.26 -3.98 -8.97
N ILE A 221 -8.29 -4.56 -7.76
CA ILE A 221 -7.09 -5.08 -7.09
C ILE A 221 -6.58 -6.34 -7.80
N LEU A 222 -7.49 -7.28 -8.15
CA LEU A 222 -7.13 -8.53 -8.80
C LEU A 222 -6.69 -8.35 -10.27
N GLY A 223 -7.15 -7.30 -10.94
CA GLY A 223 -6.88 -7.04 -12.34
C GLY A 223 -7.76 -7.85 -13.31
N HIS A 224 -8.78 -8.55 -12.82
CA HIS A 224 -9.69 -9.34 -13.66
C HIS A 224 -11.12 -9.30 -13.12
N LYS A 225 -12.09 -9.67 -13.98
CA LYS A 225 -13.52 -9.71 -13.62
C LYS A 225 -13.85 -10.91 -12.75
N LEU A 226 -14.79 -10.72 -11.82
CA LEU A 226 -15.31 -11.75 -10.96
C LEU A 226 -16.73 -12.14 -11.38
N ASP A 227 -17.07 -13.42 -11.24
CA ASP A 227 -18.45 -13.88 -11.38
C ASP A 227 -19.33 -13.27 -10.28
N ILE A 228 -20.41 -12.61 -10.70
CA ILE A 228 -21.28 -11.83 -9.81
C ILE A 228 -21.95 -12.73 -8.77
N GLY A 229 -22.40 -13.92 -9.19
CA GLY A 229 -23.11 -14.86 -8.32
C GLY A 229 -22.18 -15.45 -7.26
N ASN A 230 -21.00 -15.88 -7.67
CA ASN A 230 -19.99 -16.43 -6.76
C ASN A 230 -19.50 -15.37 -5.77
N PHE A 231 -19.20 -14.16 -6.24
CA PHE A 231 -18.78 -13.05 -5.38
C PHE A 231 -19.81 -12.77 -4.29
N ARG A 232 -21.09 -12.57 -4.67
CA ARG A 232 -22.16 -12.32 -3.71
C ARG A 232 -22.30 -13.43 -2.68
N ARG A 233 -22.21 -14.69 -3.10
CA ARG A 233 -22.31 -15.87 -2.23
C ARG A 233 -21.15 -15.91 -1.24
N THR A 234 -19.93 -15.63 -1.70
CA THR A 234 -18.72 -15.57 -0.86
C THR A 234 -18.84 -14.46 0.19
N ILE A 235 -19.19 -13.24 -0.22
CA ILE A 235 -19.33 -12.11 0.73
C ILE A 235 -20.42 -12.39 1.78
N LYS A 236 -21.57 -12.94 1.38
CA LYS A 236 -22.63 -13.29 2.34
C LYS A 236 -22.19 -14.38 3.32
N ARG A 237 -21.48 -15.40 2.85
CA ARG A 237 -20.98 -16.48 3.70
C ARG A 237 -19.89 -15.97 4.68
N ASP A 238 -18.93 -15.18 4.20
CA ASP A 238 -17.70 -14.88 4.94
C ASP A 238 -17.80 -13.60 5.77
N TYR A 239 -18.68 -12.67 5.39
CA TYR A 239 -18.81 -11.37 6.06
C TYR A 239 -20.19 -11.15 6.67
N GLU A 240 -21.28 -11.44 5.98
CA GLU A 240 -22.63 -11.23 6.50
C GLU A 240 -22.97 -12.27 7.60
N ALA A 241 -22.70 -13.56 7.37
CA ALA A 241 -22.89 -14.60 8.37
C ALA A 241 -22.00 -14.41 9.62
N ALA A 242 -20.84 -13.76 9.47
CA ALA A 242 -19.97 -13.38 10.57
C ALA A 242 -20.35 -12.06 11.25
N GLY A 243 -21.43 -11.39 10.83
CA GLY A 243 -21.87 -10.10 11.36
C GLY A 243 -20.95 -8.92 11.03
N ARG A 244 -20.05 -9.08 10.06
CA ARG A 244 -19.07 -8.05 9.66
C ARG A 244 -19.64 -7.05 8.64
N ILE A 245 -20.70 -7.43 7.93
CA ILE A 245 -21.54 -6.53 7.16
C ILE A 245 -23.00 -6.76 7.55
N VAL A 246 -23.81 -5.70 7.52
CA VAL A 246 -25.23 -5.73 7.89
C VAL A 246 -26.05 -5.03 6.82
N GLU A 247 -27.18 -5.64 6.41
CA GLU A 247 -28.13 -5.03 5.48
C GLU A 247 -28.76 -3.77 6.11
N ARG A 248 -28.82 -2.68 5.32
CA ARG A 248 -29.40 -1.38 5.72
C ARG A 248 -30.71 -1.06 5.01
N GLY A 249 -31.07 -1.83 4.00
CA GLY A 249 -32.26 -1.62 3.18
C GLY A 249 -31.91 -1.26 1.74
N LEU A 250 -32.91 -0.87 0.97
CA LEU A 250 -32.74 -0.58 -0.45
C LEU A 250 -32.30 0.86 -0.68
N GLU A 251 -31.45 1.05 -1.68
CA GLU A 251 -31.02 2.36 -2.17
C GLU A 251 -32.23 3.18 -2.62
N LYS A 252 -32.37 4.43 -2.15
CA LYS A 252 -33.48 5.31 -2.51
C LYS A 252 -33.11 6.15 -3.74
N GLY A 253 -34.06 6.29 -4.68
CA GLY A 253 -33.90 7.19 -5.83
C GLY A 253 -33.06 6.64 -6.98
N SER A 254 -32.69 5.35 -6.97
CA SER A 254 -31.97 4.74 -8.09
C SER A 254 -32.88 4.55 -9.31
N VAL A 255 -32.32 4.80 -10.51
CA VAL A 255 -32.98 4.44 -11.77
C VAL A 255 -32.79 2.94 -12.01
N GLY A 256 -33.90 2.16 -12.00
CA GLY A 256 -33.88 0.72 -12.15
C GLY A 256 -34.22 -0.03 -10.86
N ARG A 257 -33.82 -1.32 -10.77
CA ARG A 257 -34.03 -2.13 -9.54
C ARG A 257 -33.11 -1.63 -8.42
N PRO A 258 -33.67 -1.15 -7.29
CA PRO A 258 -32.88 -0.66 -6.16
C PRO A 258 -31.88 -1.71 -5.66
N ALA A 259 -30.64 -1.28 -5.41
CA ALA A 259 -29.62 -2.13 -4.83
C ALA A 259 -29.80 -2.25 -3.31
N MET A 260 -29.41 -3.39 -2.74
CA MET A 260 -29.30 -3.56 -1.29
C MET A 260 -28.05 -2.83 -0.79
N LEU A 261 -28.22 -1.99 0.21
CA LEU A 261 -27.16 -1.30 0.92
C LEU A 261 -26.71 -2.09 2.14
N TYR A 262 -25.42 -2.07 2.38
CA TYR A 262 -24.75 -2.73 3.50
C TYR A 262 -23.95 -1.72 4.30
N SER A 263 -23.72 -1.99 5.57
CA SER A 263 -22.80 -1.29 6.44
C SER A 263 -21.71 -2.25 6.89
N TYR A 264 -20.46 -1.85 6.79
CA TYR A 264 -19.34 -2.58 7.33
C TYR A 264 -19.15 -2.28 8.82
N ILE A 265 -18.98 -3.32 9.62
CA ILE A 265 -18.69 -3.24 11.05
C ILE A 265 -17.22 -3.58 11.26
N ARG A 266 -16.43 -2.54 11.53
CA ARG A 266 -15.00 -2.70 11.80
C ARG A 266 -14.79 -3.47 13.10
N ASP A 267 -14.00 -4.52 13.04
CA ASP A 267 -13.51 -5.23 14.24
C ASP A 267 -12.28 -4.48 14.78
N PRO A 268 -12.33 -3.89 15.98
CA PRO A 268 -11.19 -3.20 16.57
C PRO A 268 -9.97 -4.11 16.76
N ALA A 269 -10.18 -5.42 16.99
CA ALA A 269 -9.11 -6.38 17.18
C ALA A 269 -8.32 -6.68 15.89
N ARG A 270 -8.84 -6.31 14.72
CA ARG A 270 -8.21 -6.52 13.40
C ARG A 270 -7.71 -5.23 12.76
N ALA A 271 -7.69 -4.14 13.49
CA ALA A 271 -7.29 -2.83 12.96
C ALA A 271 -5.80 -2.74 12.60
N PHE A 272 -4.97 -3.73 13.03
CA PHE A 272 -3.51 -3.71 12.90
C PHE A 272 -2.93 -5.09 12.50
N THR A 273 -3.70 -5.99 11.90
CA THR A 273 -3.19 -7.28 11.41
C THR A 273 -3.17 -7.36 9.90
#